data_62aa70f06a970ea224c07cd5d50f350d
#
_entry.id   62aa70f06a970ea224c07cd5d50f350d
#
_cell.length_a   1.000
_cell.length_b   1.000
_cell.length_c   1.000
_cell.angle_alpha   90.00
_cell.angle_beta   90.00
_cell.angle_gamma   90.00
#
_symmetry.space_group_name_H-M   'P 1'
#
loop_
_entity.id
_entity.type
_entity.pdbx_description
1 polymer ?
#
loop_
_entity_poly.entity_id
_entity_poly.type
_entity_poly.pdbx_seq_one_letter_code
_entity_poly.pdbx_strand_id
1 'polypeptide(L)'
;MSALFLGIDVGTSSVKVVATDAGGALVREGATRYPTTTDRAGGAEQDASAWWDALCALAPRIVGDDEVVAVAVTSQAPTFVPVDEASDPVGPALTWLDRRAQDDAARIAELADGRNGADAFFGTAKLAWLRRERPEIVARTHRLLSANGFIAARLSGEMVLDDTSASLMQGFDERAS
;
A
#
# COMPACT_ATOMS: atom_id res chain seq x y z
N MET A 1 -8.91 18.67 -25.75
CA MET A 1 -8.59 18.02 -24.47
C MET A 1 -9.82 17.25 -24.05
N SER A 2 -9.68 15.96 -23.85
CA SER A 2 -10.76 15.09 -23.38
C SER A 2 -10.72 15.00 -21.87
N ALA A 3 -11.88 14.80 -21.22
CA ALA A 3 -11.95 14.54 -19.79
C ALA A 3 -11.62 13.07 -19.54
N LEU A 4 -10.59 12.80 -18.73
CA LEU A 4 -10.12 11.47 -18.38
C LEU A 4 -10.39 11.12 -16.93
N PHE A 5 -10.70 9.85 -16.70
CA PHE A 5 -10.75 9.22 -15.38
C PHE A 5 -9.60 8.23 -15.28
N LEU A 6 -8.76 8.34 -14.26
CA LEU A 6 -7.59 7.47 -14.07
C LEU A 6 -7.86 6.39 -13.03
N GLY A 7 -7.54 5.15 -13.39
CA GLY A 7 -7.39 4.04 -12.46
C GLY A 7 -5.91 3.72 -12.27
N ILE A 8 -5.44 3.67 -11.02
CA ILE A 8 -4.07 3.30 -10.64
C ILE A 8 -4.12 2.01 -9.83
N ASP A 9 -3.36 0.99 -10.25
CA ASP A 9 -3.19 -0.27 -9.52
C ASP A 9 -1.72 -0.46 -9.13
N VAL A 10 -1.43 -0.40 -7.84
CA VAL A 10 -0.10 -0.69 -7.27
C VAL A 10 -0.03 -2.18 -6.96
N GLY A 11 0.26 -3.00 -7.97
CA GLY A 11 0.33 -4.45 -7.84
C GLY A 11 1.61 -4.96 -7.20
N THR A 12 1.76 -6.28 -7.07
CA THR A 12 2.96 -6.90 -6.46
C THR A 12 4.22 -6.74 -7.33
N SER A 13 4.09 -6.57 -8.64
CA SER A 13 5.24 -6.53 -9.56
C SER A 13 5.31 -5.30 -10.46
N SER A 14 4.26 -4.47 -10.46
CA SER A 14 4.18 -3.28 -11.31
C SER A 14 3.10 -2.32 -10.83
N VAL A 15 3.27 -1.03 -11.10
CA VAL A 15 2.16 -0.09 -11.16
C VAL A 15 1.53 -0.16 -12.55
N LYS A 16 0.19 -0.17 -12.61
CA LYS A 16 -0.59 -0.03 -13.84
C LYS A 16 -1.40 1.24 -13.77
N VAL A 17 -1.53 1.93 -14.89
CA VAL A 17 -2.39 3.10 -15.02
C VAL A 17 -3.29 2.90 -16.24
N VAL A 18 -4.57 3.12 -16.05
CA VAL A 18 -5.57 3.14 -17.13
C VAL A 18 -6.23 4.50 -17.16
N ALA A 19 -6.50 5.01 -18.36
CA ALA A 19 -7.30 6.21 -18.58
C ALA A 19 -8.55 5.82 -19.35
N THR A 20 -9.70 6.21 -18.85
CA THR A 20 -11.00 6.01 -19.52
C THR A 20 -11.65 7.36 -19.82
N ASP A 21 -12.55 7.39 -20.80
CA ASP A 21 -13.46 8.51 -20.99
C ASP A 21 -14.64 8.47 -20.00
N ALA A 22 -15.54 9.45 -20.09
CA ALA A 22 -16.73 9.54 -19.25
C ALA A 22 -17.74 8.38 -19.47
N GLY A 23 -17.66 7.68 -20.59
CA GLY A 23 -18.45 6.48 -20.89
C GLY A 23 -17.83 5.19 -20.36
N GLY A 24 -16.61 5.26 -19.77
CA GLY A 24 -15.86 4.11 -19.28
C GLY A 24 -15.08 3.38 -20.38
N ALA A 25 -15.01 3.91 -21.61
CA ALA A 25 -14.20 3.31 -22.65
C ALA A 25 -12.70 3.56 -22.39
N LEU A 26 -11.88 2.52 -22.56
CA LEU A 26 -10.43 2.60 -22.39
C LEU A 26 -9.84 3.53 -23.48
N VAL A 27 -9.12 4.55 -23.05
CA VAL A 27 -8.43 5.51 -23.93
C VAL A 27 -6.95 5.16 -24.04
N ARG A 28 -6.27 4.97 -22.92
CA ARG A 28 -4.84 4.61 -22.85
C ARG A 28 -4.57 3.78 -21.59
N GLU A 29 -3.57 2.95 -21.65
CA GLU A 29 -3.06 2.19 -20.51
C GLU A 29 -1.55 1.98 -20.57
N GLY A 30 -0.96 1.64 -19.44
CA GLY A 30 0.43 1.28 -19.37
C GLY A 30 0.79 0.66 -18.02
N ALA A 31 1.99 0.08 -17.96
CA ALA A 31 2.53 -0.50 -16.74
C ALA A 31 4.04 -0.28 -16.64
N THR A 32 4.53 -0.11 -15.41
CA THR A 32 5.96 -0.03 -15.10
C THR A 32 6.28 -0.98 -13.96
N ARG A 33 7.30 -1.82 -14.15
CA ARG A 33 7.72 -2.84 -13.17
C ARG A 33 8.63 -2.26 -12.11
N TYR A 34 8.61 -2.88 -10.93
CA TYR A 34 9.55 -2.68 -9.83
C TYR A 34 9.84 -4.01 -9.13
N PRO A 35 11.00 -4.14 -8.44
CA PRO A 35 11.38 -5.39 -7.80
C PRO A 35 10.67 -5.59 -6.45
N THR A 36 10.53 -6.86 -6.06
CA THR A 36 10.31 -7.30 -4.68
C THR A 36 11.58 -7.98 -4.21
N THR A 37 12.13 -7.53 -3.09
CA THR A 37 13.27 -8.18 -2.44
C THR A 37 12.77 -9.26 -1.50
N THR A 38 13.25 -10.49 -1.69
CA THR A 38 12.90 -11.63 -0.84
C THR A 38 14.13 -12.24 -0.20
N ASP A 39 13.96 -12.84 0.98
CA ASP A 39 15.03 -13.54 1.69
C ASP A 39 14.60 -14.95 2.13
N ARG A 40 15.58 -15.73 2.65
CA ARG A 40 15.33 -17.11 3.10
C ARG A 40 14.57 -17.19 4.42
N ALA A 41 14.46 -16.10 5.15
CA ALA A 41 13.70 -16.02 6.41
C ALA A 41 12.21 -15.77 6.16
N GLY A 42 11.77 -15.67 4.90
CA GLY A 42 10.40 -15.39 4.52
C GLY A 42 10.10 -13.90 4.39
N GLY A 43 11.12 -13.06 4.33
CA GLY A 43 10.99 -11.63 4.05
C GLY A 43 10.54 -11.38 2.62
N ALA A 44 9.66 -10.39 2.43
CA ALA A 44 9.24 -9.90 1.12
C ALA A 44 8.96 -8.40 1.22
N GLU A 45 9.93 -7.62 0.79
CA GLU A 45 9.97 -6.17 0.95
C GLU A 45 9.96 -5.45 -0.40
N GLN A 46 9.40 -4.24 -0.41
CA GLN A 46 9.45 -3.34 -1.55
C GLN A 46 9.84 -1.93 -1.10
N ASP A 47 10.54 -1.21 -1.98
CA ASP A 47 10.74 0.22 -1.84
C ASP A 47 9.48 0.96 -2.33
N ALA A 48 8.75 1.60 -1.41
CA ALA A 48 7.55 2.34 -1.76
C ALA A 48 7.85 3.58 -2.62
N SER A 49 9.07 4.14 -2.54
CA SER A 49 9.49 5.22 -3.43
C SER A 49 9.50 4.75 -4.89
N ALA A 50 9.87 3.50 -5.15
CA ALA A 50 9.84 2.94 -6.50
C ALA A 50 8.42 2.86 -7.08
N TRP A 51 7.38 2.71 -6.26
CA TRP A 51 5.99 2.77 -6.73
C TRP A 51 5.64 4.18 -7.23
N TRP A 52 6.02 5.19 -6.44
CA TRP A 52 5.79 6.59 -6.78
C TRP A 52 6.57 7.01 -8.02
N ASP A 53 7.85 6.67 -8.11
CA ASP A 53 8.70 6.97 -9.25
C ASP A 53 8.18 6.32 -10.53
N ALA A 54 7.75 5.05 -10.43
CA ALA A 54 7.14 4.33 -11.54
C ALA A 54 5.83 4.99 -12.01
N LEU A 55 4.99 5.45 -11.07
CA LEU A 55 3.77 6.20 -11.39
C LEU A 55 4.08 7.53 -12.04
N CYS A 56 5.00 8.32 -11.48
CA CYS A 56 5.42 9.62 -12.02
C CYS A 56 6.02 9.52 -13.43
N ALA A 57 6.74 8.44 -13.72
CA ALA A 57 7.28 8.19 -15.05
C ALA A 57 6.21 7.75 -16.06
N LEU A 58 5.16 7.06 -15.61
CA LEU A 58 4.12 6.49 -16.45
C LEU A 58 2.97 7.47 -16.70
N ALA A 59 2.48 8.15 -15.68
CA ALA A 59 1.26 8.96 -15.73
C ALA A 59 1.29 10.05 -16.84
N PRO A 60 2.38 10.81 -17.06
CA PRO A 60 2.40 11.81 -18.14
C PRO A 60 2.18 11.22 -19.54
N ARG A 61 2.65 9.98 -19.76
CA ARG A 61 2.48 9.26 -21.03
C ARG A 61 1.04 8.80 -21.27
N ILE A 62 0.33 8.53 -20.17
CA ILE A 62 -1.08 8.09 -20.21
C ILE A 62 -2.01 9.30 -20.30
N VAL A 63 -1.72 10.39 -19.58
CA VAL A 63 -2.53 11.60 -19.57
C VAL A 63 -2.35 12.40 -20.85
N GLY A 64 -1.10 12.62 -21.30
CA GLY A 64 -0.80 13.53 -22.41
C GLY A 64 -1.25 14.95 -22.09
N ASP A 65 -1.95 15.58 -23.05
CA ASP A 65 -2.49 16.94 -22.93
C ASP A 65 -3.96 16.97 -22.46
N ASP A 66 -4.51 15.82 -22.03
CA ASP A 66 -5.90 15.72 -21.61
C ASP A 66 -6.10 16.12 -20.14
N GLU A 67 -7.31 16.51 -19.78
CA GLU A 67 -7.69 16.88 -18.42
C GLU A 67 -8.03 15.64 -17.59
N VAL A 68 -7.45 15.50 -16.39
CA VAL A 68 -7.80 14.46 -15.42
C VAL A 68 -8.89 14.98 -14.50
N VAL A 69 -10.07 14.38 -14.56
CA VAL A 69 -11.24 14.75 -13.75
C VAL A 69 -11.24 14.06 -12.40
N ALA A 70 -10.85 12.80 -12.36
CA ALA A 70 -10.80 12.01 -11.14
C ALA A 70 -9.73 10.91 -11.23
N VAL A 71 -9.24 10.51 -10.04
CA VAL A 71 -8.28 9.41 -9.87
C VAL A 71 -8.83 8.43 -8.84
N ALA A 72 -8.79 7.14 -9.18
CA ALA A 72 -9.03 6.05 -8.23
C ALA A 72 -7.76 5.23 -8.08
N VAL A 73 -7.44 4.83 -6.83
CA VAL A 73 -6.25 4.04 -6.53
C VAL A 73 -6.65 2.73 -5.88
N THR A 74 -6.13 1.63 -6.40
CA THR A 74 -6.18 0.30 -5.78
C THR A 74 -4.78 -0.26 -5.62
N SER A 75 -4.60 -1.30 -4.84
CA SER A 75 -3.28 -1.90 -4.63
C SER A 75 -3.33 -3.36 -4.22
N GLN A 76 -2.15 -3.99 -4.25
CA GLN A 76 -1.90 -5.24 -3.51
C GLN A 76 -2.24 -5.05 -2.02
N ALA A 77 -2.88 -6.03 -1.41
CA ALA A 77 -3.30 -5.97 0.00
C ALA A 77 -3.13 -7.33 0.71
N PRO A 78 -2.78 -7.31 2.01
CA PRO A 78 -2.29 -6.20 2.79
C PRO A 78 -0.79 -5.97 2.58
N THR A 79 -0.44 -4.80 2.11
CA THR A 79 0.95 -4.35 2.00
C THR A 79 1.02 -2.99 2.67
N PHE A 80 1.89 -2.85 3.67
CA PHE A 80 1.99 -1.66 4.49
C PHE A 80 3.39 -1.05 4.43
N VAL A 81 3.43 0.27 4.39
CA VAL A 81 4.65 1.06 4.39
C VAL A 81 4.68 2.00 5.60
N PRO A 82 5.77 1.99 6.41
CA PRO A 82 5.97 2.96 7.47
C PRO A 82 6.41 4.30 6.85
N VAL A 83 5.72 5.38 7.20
CA VAL A 83 6.00 6.74 6.70
C VAL A 83 6.15 7.72 7.86
N ASP A 84 6.90 8.80 7.62
CA ASP A 84 6.99 9.96 8.51
C ASP A 84 5.83 10.96 8.32
N GLU A 85 5.90 12.12 8.98
CA GLU A 85 4.90 13.19 8.89
C GLU A 85 4.78 13.80 7.48
N ALA A 86 5.82 13.70 6.67
CA ALA A 86 5.84 14.19 5.28
C ALA A 86 5.35 13.14 4.27
N SER A 87 4.89 11.97 4.73
CA SER A 87 4.55 10.79 3.92
C SER A 87 5.77 10.17 3.21
N ASP A 88 6.99 10.44 3.67
CA ASP A 88 8.19 9.80 3.14
C ASP A 88 8.40 8.44 3.80
N PRO A 89 8.75 7.39 3.03
CA PRO A 89 9.03 6.07 3.59
C PRO A 89 10.23 6.10 4.54
N VAL A 90 10.05 5.61 5.75
CA VAL A 90 11.12 5.49 6.76
C VAL A 90 11.70 4.08 6.87
N GLY A 91 11.16 3.17 6.09
CA GLY A 91 11.59 1.78 5.95
C GLY A 91 10.90 1.11 4.76
N PRO A 92 11.26 -0.15 4.45
CA PRO A 92 10.64 -0.88 3.37
C PRO A 92 9.18 -1.17 3.65
N ALA A 93 8.38 -1.25 2.58
CA ALA A 93 7.03 -1.78 2.65
C ALA A 93 7.08 -3.30 2.85
N LEU A 94 6.36 -3.79 3.85
CA LEU A 94 6.19 -5.23 4.10
C LEU A 94 5.00 -5.72 3.27
N THR A 95 5.27 -6.54 2.26
CA THR A 95 4.23 -7.01 1.33
C THR A 95 3.38 -8.11 1.97
N TRP A 96 2.26 -8.44 1.33
CA TRP A 96 1.38 -9.56 1.73
C TRP A 96 2.09 -10.92 1.70
N LEU A 97 3.20 -11.04 0.94
CA LEU A 97 4.05 -12.23 0.87
C LEU A 97 4.98 -12.39 2.08
N ASP A 98 5.21 -11.32 2.87
CA ASP A 98 6.13 -11.34 4.01
C ASP A 98 5.57 -12.20 5.15
N ARG A 99 6.31 -13.24 5.53
CA ARG A 99 5.91 -14.23 6.53
C ARG A 99 6.64 -14.11 7.87
N ARG A 100 7.56 -13.15 8.02
CA ARG A 100 8.40 -13.03 9.23
C ARG A 100 7.63 -12.75 10.51
N ALA A 101 6.43 -12.20 10.41
CA ALA A 101 5.56 -11.86 11.55
C ALA A 101 4.69 -13.04 12.05
N GLN A 102 4.98 -14.30 11.69
CA GLN A 102 4.11 -15.43 12.02
C GLN A 102 3.98 -15.66 13.54
N ASP A 103 5.07 -15.54 14.30
CA ASP A 103 5.05 -15.70 15.76
C ASP A 103 4.34 -14.52 16.44
N ASP A 104 4.48 -13.31 15.91
CA ASP A 104 3.77 -12.13 16.39
C ASP A 104 2.25 -12.26 16.13
N ALA A 105 1.88 -12.79 14.96
CA ALA A 105 0.48 -13.06 14.62
C ALA A 105 -0.16 -14.08 15.58
N ALA A 106 0.55 -15.14 15.95
CA ALA A 106 0.08 -16.12 16.91
C ALA A 106 -0.20 -15.49 18.28
N ARG A 107 0.74 -14.68 18.80
CA ARG A 107 0.57 -13.97 20.08
C ARG A 107 -0.61 -12.99 20.06
N ILE A 108 -0.81 -12.28 18.93
CA ILE A 108 -1.92 -11.33 18.78
C ILE A 108 -3.26 -12.08 18.75
N ALA A 109 -3.33 -13.22 18.07
CA ALA A 109 -4.54 -14.02 18.00
C ALA A 109 -5.00 -14.56 19.36
N GLU A 110 -4.07 -14.80 20.29
CA GLU A 110 -4.39 -15.18 21.68
C GLU A 110 -5.05 -14.02 22.47
N LEU A 111 -4.78 -12.77 22.07
CA LEU A 111 -5.27 -11.56 22.75
C LEU A 111 -6.51 -10.96 22.07
N ALA A 112 -6.76 -11.30 20.81
CA ALA A 112 -7.86 -10.76 20.02
C ALA A 112 -9.05 -11.72 20.03
N ASP A 113 -10.28 -11.18 19.97
CA ASP A 113 -11.54 -11.94 19.94
C ASP A 113 -11.75 -12.80 18.68
N GLY A 114 -10.68 -13.28 18.05
CA GLY A 114 -10.71 -14.30 17.01
C GLY A 114 -11.34 -13.90 15.66
N ARG A 115 -11.54 -12.61 15.40
CA ARG A 115 -12.14 -12.16 14.13
C ARG A 115 -11.21 -12.37 12.92
N ASN A 116 -9.88 -12.27 13.13
CA ASN A 116 -8.86 -12.56 12.14
C ASN A 116 -7.91 -13.61 12.73
N GLY A 117 -7.65 -14.67 11.99
CA GLY A 117 -6.76 -15.75 12.43
C GLY A 117 -5.30 -15.32 12.66
N ALA A 118 -4.49 -16.24 13.17
CA ALA A 118 -3.06 -16.03 13.39
C ALA A 118 -2.28 -16.15 12.07
N ASP A 119 -2.15 -15.06 11.33
CA ASP A 119 -1.40 -15.03 10.08
C ASP A 119 -0.51 -13.79 9.96
N ALA A 120 0.77 -14.01 9.59
CA ALA A 120 1.75 -12.96 9.29
C ALA A 120 1.29 -11.98 8.18
N PHE A 121 0.26 -12.36 7.46
CA PHE A 121 -0.41 -11.56 6.45
C PHE A 121 -0.92 -10.22 7.00
N PHE A 122 -1.46 -10.17 8.22
CA PHE A 122 -2.12 -9.00 8.77
C PHE A 122 -1.18 -7.87 9.19
N GLY A 123 -1.65 -6.63 9.03
CA GLY A 123 -0.86 -5.42 9.29
C GLY A 123 -0.43 -5.28 10.74
N THR A 124 -1.26 -5.64 11.72
CA THR A 124 -0.93 -5.58 13.15
C THR A 124 0.21 -6.53 13.50
N ALA A 125 0.24 -7.74 12.90
CA ALA A 125 1.35 -8.67 13.08
C ALA A 125 2.65 -8.11 12.49
N LYS A 126 2.60 -7.50 11.31
CA LYS A 126 3.76 -6.83 10.69
C LYS A 126 4.26 -5.66 11.53
N LEU A 127 3.36 -4.88 12.13
CA LEU A 127 3.75 -3.78 13.03
C LEU A 127 4.42 -4.32 14.31
N ALA A 128 3.91 -5.42 14.89
CA ALA A 128 4.51 -6.05 16.06
C ALA A 128 5.93 -6.58 15.73
N TRP A 129 6.10 -7.20 14.56
CA TRP A 129 7.38 -7.64 14.06
C TRP A 129 8.35 -6.46 13.88
N LEU A 130 7.93 -5.36 13.25
CA LEU A 130 8.73 -4.14 13.09
C LEU A 130 9.17 -3.58 14.45
N ARG A 131 8.29 -3.55 15.45
CA ARG A 131 8.63 -3.07 16.80
C ARG A 131 9.70 -3.93 17.47
N ARG A 132 9.73 -5.22 17.21
CA ARG A 132 10.67 -6.15 17.79
C ARG A 132 12.01 -6.17 17.05
N GLU A 133 11.99 -6.19 15.73
CA GLU A 133 13.17 -6.42 14.89
C GLU A 133 13.79 -5.13 14.32
N ARG A 134 12.99 -4.07 14.19
CA ARG A 134 13.39 -2.80 13.54
C ARG A 134 12.85 -1.60 14.33
N PRO A 135 13.15 -1.50 15.67
CA PRO A 135 12.62 -0.43 16.50
C PRO A 135 13.02 0.97 16.03
N GLU A 136 14.14 1.10 15.33
CA GLU A 136 14.60 2.36 14.73
C GLU A 136 13.69 2.84 13.60
N ILE A 137 13.04 1.94 12.86
CA ILE A 137 12.03 2.29 11.86
C ILE A 137 10.78 2.78 12.57
N VAL A 138 10.31 2.04 13.58
CA VAL A 138 9.11 2.40 14.34
C VAL A 138 9.24 3.76 15.02
N ALA A 139 10.43 4.07 15.57
CA ALA A 139 10.70 5.36 16.21
C ALA A 139 10.55 6.57 15.26
N ARG A 140 10.70 6.36 13.95
CA ARG A 140 10.56 7.38 12.91
C ARG A 140 9.19 7.34 12.23
N THR A 141 8.39 6.29 12.48
CA THR A 141 7.10 6.09 11.83
C THR A 141 6.04 6.99 12.44
N HIS A 142 5.46 7.87 11.65
CA HIS A 142 4.27 8.62 12.02
C HIS A 142 3.00 7.81 11.75
N ARG A 143 2.91 7.15 10.58
CA ARG A 143 1.78 6.29 10.16
C ARG A 143 2.27 5.03 9.45
N LEU A 144 1.43 3.99 9.50
CA LEU A 144 1.57 2.79 8.68
C LEU A 144 0.47 2.85 7.61
N LEU A 145 0.84 3.15 6.38
CA LEU A 145 -0.10 3.30 5.26
C LEU A 145 -0.19 2.00 4.45
N SER A 146 -1.37 1.70 3.91
CA SER A 146 -1.52 0.71 2.84
C SER A 146 -0.86 1.22 1.55
N ALA A 147 -0.58 0.34 0.59
CA ALA A 147 0.06 0.77 -0.65
C ALA A 147 -0.79 1.78 -1.45
N ASN A 148 -2.12 1.60 -1.52
CA ASN A 148 -3.03 2.60 -2.09
C ASN A 148 -3.09 3.88 -1.25
N GLY A 149 -3.10 3.77 0.09
CA GLY A 149 -3.06 4.91 1.00
C GLY A 149 -1.79 5.75 0.86
N PHE A 150 -0.63 5.10 0.62
CA PHE A 150 0.62 5.79 0.32
C PHE A 150 0.54 6.62 -0.97
N ILE A 151 0.03 6.04 -2.06
CA ILE A 151 -0.15 6.77 -3.32
C ILE A 151 -1.19 7.88 -3.16
N ALA A 152 -2.29 7.64 -2.45
CA ALA A 152 -3.29 8.66 -2.16
C ALA A 152 -2.68 9.84 -1.38
N ALA A 153 -1.85 9.56 -0.36
CA ALA A 153 -1.17 10.60 0.42
C ALA A 153 -0.20 11.42 -0.45
N ARG A 154 0.55 10.78 -1.35
CA ARG A 154 1.45 11.48 -2.30
C ARG A 154 0.70 12.35 -3.31
N LEU A 155 -0.52 11.97 -3.69
CA LEU A 155 -1.37 12.73 -4.64
C LEU A 155 -2.13 13.89 -3.98
N SER A 156 -2.62 13.70 -2.74
CA SER A 156 -3.55 14.62 -2.08
C SER A 156 -2.94 15.39 -0.90
N GLY A 157 -1.84 14.90 -0.33
CA GLY A 157 -1.30 15.38 0.94
C GLY A 157 -2.01 14.81 2.18
N GLU A 158 -3.05 13.98 2.01
CA GLU A 158 -3.85 13.42 3.11
C GLU A 158 -3.52 11.95 3.35
N MET A 159 -3.11 11.62 4.58
CA MET A 159 -2.86 10.23 4.98
C MET A 159 -4.17 9.53 5.35
N VAL A 160 -4.64 8.65 4.48
CA VAL A 160 -5.89 7.92 4.65
C VAL A 160 -5.66 6.42 4.65
N LEU A 161 -6.53 5.70 5.33
CA LEU A 161 -6.64 4.25 5.26
C LEU A 161 -8.10 3.91 4.95
N ASP A 162 -8.34 3.21 3.85
CA ASP A 162 -9.68 2.76 3.49
C ASP A 162 -10.14 1.59 4.38
N ASP A 163 -11.46 1.40 4.49
CA ASP A 163 -12.07 0.38 5.37
C ASP A 163 -11.62 -1.04 5.02
N THR A 164 -11.40 -1.33 3.73
CA THR A 164 -10.91 -2.64 3.28
C THR A 164 -9.50 -2.89 3.79
N SER A 165 -8.60 -1.92 3.64
CA SER A 165 -7.24 -2.01 4.18
C SER A 165 -7.22 -2.00 5.70
N ALA A 166 -8.12 -1.24 6.36
CA ALA A 166 -8.27 -1.23 7.81
C ALA A 166 -8.75 -2.59 8.36
N SER A 167 -9.65 -3.27 7.66
CA SER A 167 -10.12 -4.62 8.03
C SER A 167 -9.00 -5.68 8.02
N LEU A 168 -7.91 -5.42 7.29
CA LEU A 168 -6.70 -6.25 7.26
C LEU A 168 -5.69 -5.88 8.36
N MET A 169 -6.05 -4.93 9.25
CA MET A 169 -5.41 -4.72 10.54
C MET A 169 -6.17 -5.52 11.58
N GLN A 170 -5.53 -6.46 12.29
CA GLN A 170 -6.20 -7.19 13.37
C GLN A 170 -6.65 -6.19 14.46
N GLY A 171 -7.89 -6.31 14.91
CA GLY A 171 -8.47 -5.44 15.94
C GLY A 171 -9.19 -4.20 15.43
N PHE A 172 -9.33 -4.03 14.11
CA PHE A 172 -10.23 -3.00 13.56
C PHE A 172 -11.69 -3.35 13.85
N ASP A 173 -12.43 -2.41 14.43
CA ASP A 173 -13.87 -2.54 14.69
C ASP A 173 -14.63 -1.51 13.85
N GLU A 174 -15.32 -1.98 12.81
CA GLU A 174 -16.15 -1.15 11.92
C GLU A 174 -17.27 -0.39 12.65
N ARG A 175 -17.62 -0.83 13.87
CA ARG A 175 -18.68 -0.20 14.67
C ARG A 175 -18.18 0.97 15.51
N ALA A 176 -16.85 1.15 15.58
CA ALA A 176 -16.20 2.19 16.37
C ALA A 176 -15.70 3.36 15.51
N SER A 177 -15.93 3.31 14.20
CA SER A 177 -15.54 4.34 13.22
C SER A 177 -16.68 5.31 12.89
#